data_5091dbc455381f97e03fbb2d0d39d30d
#
_entry.id   5091dbc455381f97e03fbb2d0d39d30d
#
_cell.length_a   1.000
_cell.length_b   1.000
_cell.length_c   1.000
_cell.angle_alpha   90.00
_cell.angle_beta   90.00
_cell.angle_gamma   90.00
#
_symmetry.space_group_name_H-M   'P 1'
#
loop_
_entity.id
_entity.type
_entity.pdbx_description
1 polymer ?
#
loop_
_entity_poly.entity_id
_entity_poly.type
_entity_poly.pdbx_seq_one_letter_code
_entity_poly.pdbx_strand_id
1 'polypeptide(L)' 'MPPSFKTKIEELRYYVENGQLAPALRLAASFPTLGKQRVRIERGWSALKNRHFYIGMKKNPDELASVGFQAIKERFGW' A
#
# COMPACT_ATOMS: atom_id res chain seq x y z
N MET A 1 -13.59 -17.33 3.32
CA MET A 1 -13.01 -16.64 4.49
C MET A 1 -11.54 -16.34 4.26
N PRO A 2 -11.08 -15.16 4.63
CA PRO A 2 -9.64 -14.89 4.55
C PRO A 2 -8.90 -15.81 5.54
N PRO A 3 -7.65 -16.17 5.22
CA PRO A 3 -6.86 -16.97 6.15
C PRO A 3 -6.61 -16.22 7.46
N SER A 4 -6.46 -16.97 8.54
CA SER A 4 -6.08 -16.38 9.82
C SER A 4 -4.61 -16.03 9.82
N PHE A 5 -4.28 -14.83 10.27
CA PHE A 5 -2.91 -14.35 10.37
C PHE A 5 -2.52 -14.16 11.83
N LYS A 6 -1.31 -14.59 12.19
CA LYS A 6 -0.78 -14.40 13.54
C LYS A 6 -0.32 -12.97 13.76
N THR A 7 0.17 -12.31 12.72
CA THR A 7 0.70 -10.95 12.79
C THR A 7 0.23 -10.11 11.63
N LYS A 8 0.30 -8.78 11.78
CA LYS A 8 -0.01 -7.84 10.71
C LYS A 8 0.97 -7.96 9.54
N ILE A 9 2.21 -8.35 9.83
CA ILE A 9 3.22 -8.53 8.79
C ILE A 9 2.87 -9.74 7.91
N GLU A 10 2.39 -10.83 8.48
CA GLU A 10 1.93 -11.97 7.71
C GLU A 10 0.77 -11.61 6.81
N GLU A 11 -0.19 -10.85 7.34
CA GLU A 11 -1.33 -10.38 6.58
C GLU A 11 -0.88 -9.49 5.42
N LEU A 12 0.03 -8.56 5.67
CA LEU A 12 0.55 -7.68 4.63
C LEU A 12 1.25 -8.47 3.53
N ARG A 13 2.07 -9.43 3.92
CA ARG A 13 2.78 -10.27 2.96
C ARG A 13 1.82 -11.06 2.08
N TYR A 14 0.75 -11.58 2.67
CA TYR A 14 -0.29 -12.27 1.91
C TYR A 14 -0.87 -11.36 0.82
N TYR A 15 -1.21 -10.12 1.16
CA TYR A 15 -1.75 -9.18 0.18
C TYR A 15 -0.73 -8.86 -0.91
N VAL A 16 0.54 -8.68 -0.54
CA VAL A 16 1.59 -8.39 -1.50
C VAL A 16 1.82 -9.56 -2.46
N GLU A 17 1.87 -10.78 -1.93
CA GLU A 17 2.08 -11.98 -2.74
C GLU A 17 0.92 -12.23 -3.71
N ASN A 18 -0.28 -11.80 -3.35
CA ASN A 18 -1.47 -11.96 -4.19
C ASN A 18 -1.76 -10.74 -5.07
N GLY A 19 -0.88 -9.75 -5.09
CA GLY A 19 -1.03 -8.57 -5.93
C GLY A 19 -2.20 -7.68 -5.56
N GLN A 20 -2.65 -7.72 -4.31
CA GLN A 20 -3.79 -6.93 -3.83
C GLN A 20 -3.31 -5.58 -3.31
N LEU A 21 -3.30 -4.58 -4.19
CA LEU A 21 -2.76 -3.26 -3.86
C LEU A 21 -3.55 -2.55 -2.77
N ALA A 22 -4.87 -2.48 -2.89
CA ALA A 22 -5.70 -1.71 -1.97
C ALA A 22 -5.57 -2.19 -0.52
N PRO A 23 -5.79 -3.47 -0.19
CA PRO A 23 -5.64 -3.92 1.19
C PRO A 23 -4.20 -3.86 1.68
N ALA A 24 -3.21 -4.08 0.80
CA ALA A 24 -1.80 -3.98 1.18
C ALA A 24 -1.44 -2.56 1.58
N LEU A 25 -1.82 -1.58 0.77
CA LEU A 25 -1.54 -0.17 1.06
C LEU A 25 -2.27 0.30 2.31
N ARG A 26 -3.52 -0.09 2.47
CA ARG A 26 -4.29 0.25 3.67
C ARG A 26 -3.62 -0.26 4.93
N LEU A 27 -3.22 -1.53 4.93
CA LEU A 27 -2.58 -2.13 6.09
C LEU A 27 -1.20 -1.52 6.35
N ALA A 28 -0.39 -1.38 5.30
CA ALA A 28 0.95 -0.81 5.44
C ALA A 28 0.90 0.63 5.96
N ALA A 29 -0.05 1.43 5.50
CA ALA A 29 -0.18 2.81 5.94
C ALA A 29 -0.47 2.93 7.44
N SER A 30 -0.98 1.87 8.08
CA SER A 30 -1.25 1.85 9.51
C SER A 30 -0.02 1.50 10.35
N PHE A 31 1.07 1.07 9.73
CA PHE A 31 2.27 0.67 10.47
C PHE A 31 3.03 1.91 10.99
N PRO A 32 3.52 1.87 12.24
CA PRO A 32 4.19 3.03 12.82
C PRO A 32 5.60 3.30 12.29
N THR A 33 6.29 2.29 11.78
CA THR A 33 7.69 2.41 11.36
C THR A 33 7.88 1.94 9.93
N LEU A 34 7.71 2.85 8.98
CA LEU A 34 7.88 2.56 7.56
C LEU A 34 9.17 3.17 6.98
N GLY A 35 9.89 3.97 7.76
CA GLY A 35 11.13 4.57 7.31
C GLY A 35 10.94 5.48 6.11
N LYS A 36 11.89 5.42 5.18
CA LYS A 36 11.89 6.29 3.99
C LYS A 36 10.74 5.98 3.03
N GLN A 37 10.17 4.80 3.09
CA GLN A 37 9.09 4.39 2.20
C GLN A 37 7.72 4.91 2.62
N ARG A 38 7.61 5.47 3.82
CA ARG A 38 6.33 5.91 4.37
C ARG A 38 5.56 6.86 3.45
N VAL A 39 6.25 7.85 2.91
CA VAL A 39 5.62 8.87 2.06
C VAL A 39 4.99 8.22 0.83
N ARG A 40 5.71 7.32 0.17
CA ARG A 40 5.21 6.64 -1.03
C ARG A 40 4.02 5.74 -0.72
N ILE A 41 4.09 5.03 0.41
CA ILE A 41 3.02 4.14 0.84
C ILE A 41 1.76 4.93 1.17
N GLU A 42 1.90 6.01 1.94
CA GLU A 42 0.77 6.86 2.30
C GLU A 42 0.15 7.55 1.08
N ARG A 43 0.97 8.00 0.15
CA ARG A 43 0.47 8.59 -1.11
C ARG A 43 -0.29 7.58 -1.94
N GLY A 44 0.21 6.35 -2.03
CA GLY A 44 -0.47 5.28 -2.75
C GLY A 44 -1.83 4.99 -2.15
N TRP A 45 -1.90 4.88 -0.84
CA TRP A 45 -3.18 4.65 -0.16
C TRP A 45 -4.13 5.82 -0.33
N SER A 46 -3.62 7.05 -0.16
CA SER A 46 -4.41 8.26 -0.35
C SER A 46 -4.98 8.35 -1.77
N ALA A 47 -4.17 7.99 -2.76
CA ALA A 47 -4.61 8.01 -4.17
C ALA A 47 -5.77 7.04 -4.40
N LEU A 48 -5.75 5.87 -3.78
CA LEU A 48 -6.85 4.91 -3.92
C LEU A 48 -8.10 5.37 -3.19
N LYS A 49 -7.97 6.00 -2.03
CA LYS A 49 -9.13 6.52 -1.28
C LYS A 49 -9.78 7.72 -1.98
N ASN A 50 -8.98 8.56 -2.61
CA ASN A 50 -9.41 9.83 -3.17
C ASN A 50 -9.13 9.91 -4.67
N ARG A 51 -9.53 8.89 -5.41
CA ARG A 51 -9.24 8.80 -6.86
C ARG A 51 -9.70 10.04 -7.62
N HIS A 52 -10.90 10.51 -7.35
CA HIS A 52 -11.45 11.69 -8.05
C HIS A 52 -10.61 12.94 -7.81
N PHE A 53 -10.10 13.11 -6.60
CA PHE A 53 -9.24 14.24 -6.26
C PHE A 53 -7.96 14.21 -7.09
N TYR A 54 -7.30 13.06 -7.16
CA TYR A 54 -6.04 12.93 -7.90
C TYR A 54 -6.26 13.03 -9.40
N ILE A 55 -7.34 12.49 -9.93
CA ILE A 55 -7.70 12.62 -11.34
C ILE A 55 -7.94 14.10 -11.67
N GLY A 56 -8.64 14.81 -10.80
CA GLY A 56 -8.87 16.25 -10.96
C GLY A 56 -7.58 17.06 -10.98
N MET A 57 -6.53 16.58 -10.32
CA MET A 57 -5.20 17.20 -10.33
C MET A 57 -4.32 16.72 -11.48
N LYS A 58 -4.90 15.98 -12.43
CA LYS A 58 -4.19 15.39 -13.57
C LYS A 58 -3.09 14.41 -13.13
N LYS A 59 -3.28 13.73 -12.01
CA LYS A 59 -2.38 12.69 -11.54
C LYS A 59 -3.02 11.33 -11.71
N ASN A 60 -2.18 10.31 -11.90
CA ASN A 60 -2.66 8.95 -12.10
C ASN A 60 -2.66 8.22 -10.74
N PRO A 61 -3.85 7.98 -10.13
CA PRO A 61 -3.91 7.29 -8.84
C PRO A 61 -3.40 5.85 -8.90
N ASP A 62 -3.57 5.17 -10.03
CA ASP A 62 -3.09 3.80 -10.17
C ASP A 62 -1.56 3.75 -10.18
N GLU A 63 -0.92 4.73 -10.78
CA GLU A 63 0.54 4.84 -10.78
C GLU A 63 1.05 5.09 -9.36
N LEU A 64 0.41 6.00 -8.62
CA LEU A 64 0.79 6.27 -7.24
C LEU A 64 0.61 5.05 -6.35
N ALA A 65 -0.47 4.29 -6.57
CA ALA A 65 -0.70 3.04 -5.86
C ALA A 65 0.39 2.01 -6.17
N SER A 66 0.79 1.90 -7.42
CA SER A 66 1.87 0.98 -7.83
C SER A 66 3.19 1.37 -7.18
N VAL A 67 3.51 2.65 -7.14
CA VAL A 67 4.73 3.15 -6.47
C VAL A 67 4.68 2.81 -4.99
N GLY A 68 3.54 3.01 -4.33
CA GLY A 68 3.36 2.66 -2.93
C GLY A 68 3.50 1.17 -2.68
N PHE A 69 2.95 0.35 -3.57
CA PHE A 69 3.05 -1.10 -3.47
C PHE A 69 4.51 -1.56 -3.59
N GLN A 70 5.24 -0.99 -4.54
CA GLN A 70 6.67 -1.28 -4.70
C GLN A 70 7.46 -0.84 -3.47
N ALA A 71 7.08 0.29 -2.85
CA ALA A 71 7.71 0.77 -1.63
C ALA A 71 7.53 -0.22 -0.47
N ILE A 72 6.38 -0.89 -0.39
CA ILE A 72 6.15 -1.94 0.60
C ILE A 72 7.16 -3.07 0.40
N LYS A 73 7.33 -3.51 -0.83
CA LYS A 73 8.29 -4.58 -1.14
C LYS A 73 9.71 -4.18 -0.76
N GLU A 74 10.09 -2.95 -1.06
CA GLU A 74 11.42 -2.44 -0.71
C GLU A 74 11.62 -2.39 0.81
N ARG A 75 10.61 -1.93 1.55
CA ARG A 75 10.70 -1.79 3.00
C ARG A 75 10.90 -3.13 3.70
N PHE A 76 10.25 -4.18 3.22
CA PHE A 76 10.28 -5.49 3.86
C PHE A 76 11.16 -6.51 3.14
N GLY A 77 11.76 -6.11 2.04
CA GLY A 77 12.64 -6.99 1.29
C GLY A 77 11.91 -8.09 0.51
N TRP A 78 10.71 -7.79 0.11
CA TRP A 78 9.86 -8.72 -0.65
C TRP A 78 9.90 -8.34 -2.14
#